data_27798abbd93467a637adf8b755d003c8
#
_entry.id   27798abbd93467a637adf8b755d003c8
#
_cell.length_a   1.000
_cell.length_b   1.000
_cell.length_c   1.000
_cell.angle_alpha   90.00
_cell.angle_beta   90.00
_cell.angle_gamma   90.00
#
_symmetry.space_group_name_H-M   'P 1'
#
loop_
_entity.id
_entity.type
_entity.pdbx_description
1 polymer ?
#
loop_
_entity_poly.entity_id
_entity_poly.type
_entity_poly.pdbx_seq_one_letter_code
_entity_poly.pdbx_strand_id
1 'polypeptide(L)'
;KMNIYGIGTDIVNANRIKLAIKKNKNFFKKKIYTNFEIKNCEKRKNKIECYAKRFAAKEALFKAIGVRNKLQFKDVEIKNNPSGAPKFNIKGNSLKNLKKMFKNKKFKIHLSLSDDKPWAIASVIVFLYR
;
A
#
# COMPACT_ATOMS: atom_id res chain seq x y z
N LYS A 1 -10.52 19.41 14.37
CA LYS A 1 -11.60 18.57 13.91
C LYS A 1 -11.12 17.61 12.84
N MET A 2 -11.50 16.35 12.94
CA MET A 2 -11.05 15.30 12.02
C MET A 2 -12.19 14.91 11.08
N ASN A 3 -11.91 14.87 9.80
CA ASN A 3 -12.87 14.46 8.77
C ASN A 3 -12.32 13.30 7.97
N ILE A 4 -13.19 12.40 7.57
CA ILE A 4 -12.81 11.34 6.64
C ILE A 4 -12.69 11.95 5.24
N TYR A 5 -11.51 11.80 4.64
CA TYR A 5 -11.30 12.22 3.27
C TYR A 5 -11.74 11.14 2.28
N GLY A 6 -11.36 9.89 2.55
CA GLY A 6 -11.69 8.81 1.65
C GLY A 6 -11.48 7.44 2.26
N ILE A 7 -12.11 6.47 1.62
CA ILE A 7 -12.05 5.06 2.02
C ILE A 7 -11.69 4.26 0.77
N GLY A 8 -10.80 3.29 0.92
CA GLY A 8 -10.42 2.41 -0.17
C GLY A 8 -10.36 0.97 0.28
N THR A 9 -10.80 0.08 -0.57
CA THR A 9 -10.73 -1.35 -0.31
C THR A 9 -10.26 -2.03 -1.59
N ASP A 10 -9.37 -3.00 -1.43
CA ASP A 10 -8.89 -3.79 -2.55
C ASP A 10 -8.81 -5.25 -2.15
N ILE A 11 -9.10 -6.11 -3.09
CA ILE A 11 -8.96 -7.56 -2.93
C ILE A 11 -8.14 -8.07 -4.11
N VAL A 12 -7.15 -8.90 -3.82
CA VAL A 12 -6.30 -9.47 -4.87
C VAL A 12 -6.14 -10.97 -4.65
N ASN A 13 -6.17 -11.71 -5.74
CA ASN A 13 -5.85 -13.12 -5.72
C ASN A 13 -4.33 -13.25 -5.77
N ALA A 14 -3.73 -13.87 -4.76
CA ALA A 14 -2.28 -14.04 -4.67
C ALA A 14 -1.69 -14.75 -5.90
N ASN A 15 -2.47 -15.59 -6.57
CA ASN A 15 -2.01 -16.26 -7.80
C ASN A 15 -1.73 -15.27 -8.93
N ARG A 16 -2.46 -14.15 -9.00
CA ARG A 16 -2.18 -13.09 -9.98
C ARG A 16 -0.81 -12.49 -9.73
N ILE A 17 -0.49 -12.25 -8.46
CA ILE A 17 0.81 -11.69 -8.08
C ILE A 17 1.92 -12.69 -8.38
N LYS A 18 1.69 -13.95 -8.06
CA LYS A 18 2.64 -15.03 -8.36
C LYS A 18 2.96 -15.09 -9.85
N LEU A 19 1.93 -15.02 -10.70
CA LEU A 19 2.10 -15.04 -12.15
C LEU A 19 2.84 -13.80 -12.65
N ALA A 20 2.52 -12.63 -12.12
CA ALA A 20 3.20 -11.39 -12.50
C ALA A 20 4.69 -11.43 -12.15
N ILE A 21 5.02 -11.94 -10.96
CA ILE A 21 6.42 -12.10 -10.54
C ILE A 21 7.13 -13.11 -11.42
N LYS A 22 6.49 -14.25 -11.69
CA LYS A 22 7.05 -15.32 -12.50
C LYS A 22 7.33 -14.84 -13.93
N LYS A 23 6.43 -14.05 -14.48
CA LYS A 23 6.52 -13.57 -15.87
C LYS A 23 7.60 -12.51 -16.05
N ASN A 24 7.72 -11.58 -15.12
CA ASN A 24 8.64 -10.44 -15.21
C ASN A 24 9.43 -10.19 -13.92
N LYS A 25 9.77 -11.24 -13.21
CA LYS A 25 10.60 -11.26 -11.98
C LYS A 25 10.94 -9.86 -11.39
N ASN A 26 12.16 -9.40 -11.69
CA ASN A 26 12.69 -8.17 -11.11
C ASN A 26 11.95 -6.92 -11.55
N PHE A 27 11.45 -6.90 -12.78
CA PHE A 27 10.75 -5.73 -13.29
C PHE A 27 9.48 -5.44 -12.48
N PHE A 28 8.65 -6.48 -12.28
CA PHE A 28 7.41 -6.32 -11.51
C PHE A 28 7.70 -5.90 -10.08
N LYS A 29 8.62 -6.62 -9.42
CA LYS A 29 8.96 -6.32 -8.03
C LYS A 29 9.47 -4.89 -7.87
N LYS A 30 10.39 -4.48 -8.74
CA LYS A 30 10.99 -3.14 -8.64
C LYS A 30 10.02 -2.01 -8.99
N LYS A 31 9.04 -2.30 -9.82
CA LYS A 31 8.02 -1.31 -10.17
C LYS A 31 7.04 -1.05 -9.03
N ILE A 32 6.68 -2.09 -8.29
CA ILE A 32 5.61 -2.03 -7.29
C ILE A 32 6.14 -1.83 -5.87
N TYR A 33 7.25 -2.50 -5.53
CA TYR A 33 7.70 -2.60 -4.15
C TYR A 33 9.02 -1.86 -3.92
N THR A 34 9.18 -1.32 -2.71
CA THR A 34 10.47 -0.73 -2.30
C THR A 34 11.45 -1.84 -2.00
N ASN A 35 12.74 -1.49 -1.96
CA ASN A 35 13.79 -2.46 -1.58
C ASN A 35 13.52 -3.05 -0.20
N PHE A 36 13.03 -2.25 0.73
CA PHE A 36 12.67 -2.69 2.07
C PHE A 36 11.59 -3.75 2.02
N GLU A 37 10.53 -3.51 1.24
CA GLU A 37 9.42 -4.45 1.10
C GLU A 37 9.86 -5.76 0.47
N ILE A 38 10.68 -5.68 -0.58
CA ILE A 38 11.20 -6.87 -1.25
C ILE A 38 12.03 -7.70 -0.27
N LYS A 39 12.95 -7.06 0.42
CA LYS A 39 13.81 -7.76 1.39
C LYS A 39 12.97 -8.42 2.48
N ASN A 40 11.95 -7.73 2.95
CA ASN A 40 11.07 -8.23 4.00
C ASN A 40 10.26 -9.44 3.53
N CYS A 41 9.68 -9.37 2.32
CA CYS A 41 8.88 -10.47 1.78
C CYS A 41 9.72 -11.68 1.42
N GLU A 42 10.93 -11.47 0.86
CA GLU A 42 11.79 -12.59 0.46
C GLU A 42 12.23 -13.47 1.64
N LYS A 43 12.23 -12.95 2.84
CA LYS A 43 12.58 -13.71 4.05
C LYS A 43 11.48 -14.66 4.50
N ARG A 44 10.27 -14.49 4.01
CA ARG A 44 9.11 -15.24 4.51
C ARG A 44 8.88 -16.52 3.71
N LYS A 45 8.36 -17.54 4.38
CA LYS A 45 7.95 -18.79 3.71
C LYS A 45 6.82 -18.50 2.72
N ASN A 46 5.85 -17.70 3.15
CA ASN A 46 4.70 -17.32 2.32
C ASN A 46 4.91 -15.96 1.66
N LYS A 47 6.03 -15.85 0.92
CA LYS A 47 6.40 -14.56 0.34
C LYS A 47 5.39 -14.04 -0.69
N ILE A 48 4.72 -14.91 -1.42
CA ILE A 48 3.70 -14.48 -2.40
C ILE A 48 2.55 -13.78 -1.67
N GLU A 49 2.09 -14.34 -0.56
CA GLU A 49 1.05 -13.71 0.26
C GLU A 49 1.50 -12.36 0.80
N CYS A 50 2.77 -12.26 1.18
CA CYS A 50 3.36 -11.01 1.63
C CYS A 50 3.30 -9.93 0.54
N TYR A 51 3.71 -10.27 -0.67
CA TYR A 51 3.62 -9.36 -1.82
C TYR A 51 2.17 -9.00 -2.14
N ALA A 52 1.28 -9.98 -2.10
CA ALA A 52 -0.12 -9.75 -2.43
C ALA A 52 -0.79 -8.78 -1.45
N LYS A 53 -0.53 -8.91 -0.15
CA LYS A 53 -1.07 -7.99 0.86
C LYS A 53 -0.57 -6.57 0.65
N ARG A 54 0.71 -6.42 0.33
CA ARG A 54 1.29 -5.10 0.08
C ARG A 54 0.74 -4.48 -1.20
N PHE A 55 0.55 -5.28 -2.24
CA PHE A 55 -0.07 -4.81 -3.46
C PHE A 55 -1.50 -4.31 -3.20
N ALA A 56 -2.30 -5.11 -2.48
CA ALA A 56 -3.67 -4.73 -2.13
C ALA A 56 -3.69 -3.44 -1.30
N ALA A 57 -2.75 -3.29 -0.35
CA ALA A 57 -2.65 -2.09 0.48
C ALA A 57 -2.43 -0.84 -0.37
N LYS A 58 -1.52 -0.91 -1.33
CA LYS A 58 -1.21 0.23 -2.19
C LYS A 58 -2.38 0.59 -3.09
N GLU A 59 -3.03 -0.42 -3.67
CA GLU A 59 -4.23 -0.19 -4.49
C GLU A 59 -5.38 0.40 -3.67
N ALA A 60 -5.56 -0.08 -2.44
CA ALA A 60 -6.59 0.45 -1.55
C ALA A 60 -6.33 1.93 -1.22
N LEU A 61 -5.06 2.29 -1.00
CA LEU A 61 -4.70 3.69 -0.77
C LEU A 61 -5.02 4.55 -2.00
N PHE A 62 -4.66 4.07 -3.20
CA PHE A 62 -4.96 4.80 -4.43
C PHE A 62 -6.46 5.05 -4.56
N LYS A 63 -7.28 4.07 -4.24
CA LYS A 63 -8.75 4.22 -4.25
C LYS A 63 -9.23 5.23 -3.22
N ALA A 64 -8.64 5.20 -2.01
CA ALA A 64 -9.02 6.14 -0.94
C ALA A 64 -8.68 7.59 -1.32
N ILE A 65 -7.55 7.80 -1.98
CA ILE A 65 -7.15 9.12 -2.45
C ILE A 65 -8.00 9.57 -3.64
N GLY A 66 -8.38 8.64 -4.50
CA GLY A 66 -9.28 8.90 -5.61
C GLY A 66 -8.63 9.47 -6.87
N VAL A 67 -7.36 9.84 -6.80
CA VAL A 67 -6.62 10.39 -7.95
C VAL A 67 -5.36 9.59 -8.13
N ARG A 68 -5.36 8.72 -9.13
CA ARG A 68 -4.33 7.71 -9.30
C ARG A 68 -2.97 8.27 -9.67
N ASN A 69 -2.94 9.31 -10.51
CA ASN A 69 -1.68 9.85 -11.03
C ASN A 69 -0.90 10.71 -10.03
N LYS A 70 -1.41 10.86 -8.80
CA LYS A 70 -0.72 11.62 -7.75
C LYS A 70 0.20 10.75 -6.90
N LEU A 71 0.04 9.45 -6.99
CA LEU A 71 0.80 8.49 -6.19
C LEU A 71 1.53 7.49 -7.08
N GLN A 72 2.74 7.11 -6.64
CA GLN A 72 3.50 6.04 -7.27
C GLN A 72 3.68 4.91 -6.27
N PHE A 73 3.65 3.67 -6.75
CA PHE A 73 3.78 2.48 -5.91
C PHE A 73 5.02 2.54 -5.00
N LYS A 74 6.16 2.93 -5.56
CA LYS A 74 7.42 2.91 -4.80
C LYS A 74 7.55 4.00 -3.75
N ASP A 75 6.70 5.02 -3.84
CA ASP A 75 6.68 6.09 -2.83
C ASP A 75 5.81 5.73 -1.64
N VAL A 76 5.06 4.64 -1.73
CA VAL A 76 4.08 4.23 -0.72
C VAL A 76 4.56 2.93 -0.11
N GLU A 77 5.37 3.04 0.93
CA GLU A 77 5.98 1.87 1.58
C GLU A 77 5.14 1.40 2.75
N ILE A 78 4.95 0.09 2.86
CA ILE A 78 4.26 -0.49 4.01
C ILE A 78 5.31 -1.02 4.99
N LYS A 79 5.19 -0.58 6.24
CA LYS A 79 6.01 -1.05 7.35
C LYS A 79 5.10 -1.49 8.47
N ASN A 80 5.57 -2.40 9.30
CA ASN A 80 4.85 -2.74 10.52
C ASN A 80 5.40 -1.89 11.66
N ASN A 81 4.49 -1.38 12.50
CA ASN A 81 4.92 -0.66 13.70
C ASN A 81 5.38 -1.69 14.76
N PRO A 82 5.92 -1.25 15.92
CA PRO A 82 6.40 -2.19 16.94
C PRO A 82 5.36 -3.20 17.44
N SER A 83 4.08 -2.84 17.38
CA SER A 83 3.00 -3.77 17.76
C SER A 83 2.65 -4.77 16.66
N GLY A 84 3.29 -4.66 15.49
CA GLY A 84 3.03 -5.54 14.35
C GLY A 84 1.98 -5.04 13.38
N ALA A 85 1.28 -3.95 13.70
CA ALA A 85 0.26 -3.41 12.82
C ALA A 85 0.89 -2.73 11.59
N PRO A 86 0.31 -2.91 10.40
CA PRO A 86 0.84 -2.29 9.19
C PRO A 86 0.52 -0.80 9.15
N LYS A 87 1.44 -0.04 8.57
CA LYS A 87 1.21 1.38 8.33
C LYS A 87 1.94 1.82 7.07
N PHE A 88 1.48 2.93 6.50
CA PHE A 88 2.11 3.52 5.33
C PHE A 88 3.21 4.49 5.74
N ASN A 89 4.30 4.45 4.99
CA ASN A 89 5.33 5.47 5.01
C ASN A 89 5.38 6.04 3.61
N ILE A 90 4.81 7.23 3.43
CA ILE A 90 4.72 7.87 2.11
C ILE A 90 5.83 8.90 1.99
N LYS A 91 6.50 8.92 0.83
CA LYS A 91 7.65 9.78 0.61
C LYS A 91 7.69 10.30 -0.83
N GLY A 92 8.70 11.11 -1.13
CA GLY A 92 8.97 11.60 -2.47
C GLY A 92 7.88 12.50 -3.03
N ASN A 93 7.72 12.43 -4.34
CA ASN A 93 6.73 13.24 -5.05
C ASN A 93 5.30 12.90 -4.64
N SER A 94 5.04 11.65 -4.30
CA SER A 94 3.72 11.25 -3.82
C SER A 94 3.34 11.99 -2.55
N LEU A 95 4.28 12.14 -1.60
CA LEU A 95 4.03 12.91 -0.38
C LEU A 95 3.78 14.38 -0.70
N LYS A 96 4.59 14.96 -1.58
CA LYS A 96 4.39 16.35 -2.01
C LYS A 96 3.03 16.56 -2.64
N ASN A 97 2.61 15.62 -3.49
CA ASN A 97 1.32 15.69 -4.13
C ASN A 97 0.18 15.62 -3.13
N LEU A 98 0.27 14.76 -2.11
CA LEU A 98 -0.75 14.67 -1.08
C LEU A 98 -0.84 15.97 -0.26
N LYS A 99 0.30 16.52 0.13
CA LYS A 99 0.33 17.80 0.87
C LYS A 99 -0.34 18.90 0.08
N LYS A 100 -0.11 18.94 -1.23
CA LYS A 100 -0.71 19.92 -2.12
C LYS A 100 -2.22 19.71 -2.24
N MET A 101 -2.65 18.46 -2.46
CA MET A 101 -4.07 18.11 -2.55
C MET A 101 -4.82 18.48 -1.28
N PHE A 102 -4.21 18.24 -0.14
CA PHE A 102 -4.83 18.49 1.16
C PHE A 102 -4.64 19.93 1.66
N LYS A 103 -4.05 20.80 0.83
CA LYS A 103 -3.81 22.21 1.14
C LYS A 103 -3.10 22.38 2.48
N ASN A 104 -2.09 21.55 2.69
CA ASN A 104 -1.25 21.52 3.90
C ASN A 104 -2.00 21.14 5.18
N LYS A 105 -3.20 20.62 5.09
CA LYS A 105 -3.86 20.00 6.26
C LYS A 105 -3.09 18.74 6.63
N LYS A 106 -3.07 18.45 7.90
CA LYS A 106 -2.49 17.20 8.38
C LYS A 106 -3.37 16.04 7.97
N PHE A 107 -2.76 14.89 7.74
CA PHE A 107 -3.53 13.70 7.38
C PHE A 107 -3.04 12.48 8.16
N LYS A 108 -3.92 11.54 8.33
CA LYS A 108 -3.64 10.27 8.98
C LYS A 108 -4.27 9.17 8.15
N ILE A 109 -3.53 8.10 7.95
CA ILE A 109 -3.98 6.97 7.13
C ILE A 109 -3.99 5.73 8.00
N HIS A 110 -5.14 5.08 8.07
CA HIS A 110 -5.27 3.79 8.74
C HIS A 110 -5.36 2.69 7.71
N LEU A 111 -4.66 1.60 7.97
CA LEU A 111 -4.58 0.44 7.08
C LEU A 111 -4.89 -0.81 7.86
N SER A 112 -5.76 -1.64 7.30
CA SER A 112 -6.02 -2.99 7.82
C SER A 112 -5.79 -4.00 6.70
N LEU A 113 -5.08 -5.07 7.00
CA LEU A 113 -4.80 -6.14 6.05
C LEU A 113 -5.38 -7.44 6.57
N SER A 114 -5.93 -8.22 5.66
CA SER A 114 -6.46 -9.53 5.97
C SER A 114 -6.19 -10.47 4.81
N ASP A 115 -6.03 -11.76 5.10
CA ASP A 115 -5.86 -12.73 4.04
C ASP A 115 -6.54 -14.05 4.39
N ASP A 116 -7.04 -14.69 3.36
CA ASP A 116 -7.60 -16.04 3.41
C ASP A 116 -7.32 -16.62 2.04
N LYS A 117 -6.40 -17.54 1.98
CA LYS A 117 -5.88 -18.05 0.69
C LYS A 117 -6.98 -18.42 -0.28
N PRO A 118 -6.89 -17.97 -1.52
CA PRO A 118 -5.78 -17.24 -2.14
C PRO A 118 -5.94 -15.72 -2.08
N TRP A 119 -6.82 -15.18 -1.24
CA TRP A 119 -7.23 -13.78 -1.24
C TRP A 119 -6.44 -12.94 -0.25
N ALA A 120 -6.04 -11.75 -0.66
CA ALA A 120 -5.51 -10.71 0.21
C ALA A 120 -6.42 -9.49 0.11
N ILE A 121 -6.77 -8.92 1.25
CA ILE A 121 -7.71 -7.80 1.33
C ILE A 121 -7.05 -6.67 2.10
N ALA A 122 -7.23 -5.44 1.62
CA ALA A 122 -6.76 -4.25 2.31
C ALA A 122 -7.89 -3.25 2.42
N SER A 123 -7.98 -2.59 3.56
CA SER A 123 -8.92 -1.49 3.78
C SER A 123 -8.15 -0.30 4.29
N VAL A 124 -8.44 0.88 3.72
CA VAL A 124 -7.73 2.12 4.01
C VAL A 124 -8.75 3.22 4.30
N ILE A 125 -8.48 3.99 5.34
CA ILE A 125 -9.24 5.20 5.65
C ILE A 125 -8.25 6.35 5.76
N VAL A 126 -8.53 7.44 5.04
CA VAL A 126 -7.72 8.66 5.08
C VAL A 126 -8.50 9.73 5.82
N PHE A 127 -7.89 10.27 6.88
CA PHE A 127 -8.44 11.36 7.67
C PHE A 127 -7.66 12.64 7.42
N LEU A 128 -8.38 13.77 7.39
CA LEU A 128 -7.76 15.09 7.38
C LEU A 128 -8.12 15.81 8.68
N TYR A 129 -7.16 16.58 9.20
CA TYR A 129 -7.40 17.38 10.41
C TYR A 129 -6.44 18.58 10.41
N ARG A 130 -6.72 19.51 11.29
CA ARG A 130 -5.89 20.70 11.43
C ARG A 130 -4.72 20.51 12.36
#